data_df5889b4559f24b67797b94aaa6df1b4
#
_entry.id   df5889b4559f24b67797b94aaa6df1b4
#
_cell.length_a   1.000
_cell.length_b   1.000
_cell.length_c   1.000
_cell.angle_alpha   90.00
_cell.angle_beta   90.00
_cell.angle_gamma   90.00
#
_symmetry.space_group_name_H-M   'P 1'
#
loop_
_entity.id
_entity.type
_entity.pdbx_description
1 polymer ?
#
loop_
_entity_poly.entity_id
_entity_poly.type
_entity_poly.pdbx_seq_one_letter_code
_entity_poly.pdbx_strand_id
1 'polypeptide(L)'
;MAKRIITISREFGSGGRFIGEEVAKKLGIAYYDKDIIGQIAEQSGLSPKYIQENAELSPKKGMFAYAFTGRDITGKSIEDIVYEAQRKVIMEIAEKESCVIIGRNADFILKSRDDVLNVFIHGNMEEKVQRICKLYNVSEADAVKKINDTDKRRRTNYNFYTDQKWGMADNYTLSLNSSQIGYPKCESIIMQCI
;
A
#
# COMPACT_ATOMS: atom_id res chain seq x y z
N MET A 1 6.51 18.75 15.14
CA MET A 1 7.34 17.56 15.42
C MET A 1 7.91 17.04 14.12
N ALA A 2 9.13 16.52 14.12
CA ALA A 2 9.69 15.84 12.95
C ALA A 2 8.83 14.58 12.64
N LYS A 3 8.55 14.34 11.36
CA LYS A 3 7.80 13.15 10.94
C LYS A 3 8.68 11.91 11.10
N ARG A 4 8.15 10.87 11.75
CA ARG A 4 8.88 9.64 12.05
C ARG A 4 8.51 8.48 11.15
N ILE A 5 7.28 8.47 10.70
CA ILE A 5 6.71 7.44 9.83
C ILE A 5 6.34 8.04 8.48
N ILE A 6 6.67 7.35 7.40
CA ILE A 6 6.25 7.70 6.05
C ILE A 6 5.38 6.55 5.53
N THR A 7 4.13 6.82 5.19
CA THR A 7 3.29 5.86 4.49
C THR A 7 3.26 6.19 3.00
N ILE A 8 3.40 5.19 2.13
CA ILE A 8 3.33 5.38 0.68
C ILE A 8 2.24 4.51 0.07
N SER A 9 1.08 5.12 -0.18
CA SER A 9 0.07 4.59 -1.07
C SER A 9 0.43 4.90 -2.51
N ARG A 10 0.07 4.02 -3.47
CA ARG A 10 0.60 4.17 -4.84
C ARG A 10 -0.22 3.42 -5.88
N GLU A 11 -0.29 3.96 -7.09
CA GLU A 11 -0.75 3.24 -8.26
C GLU A 11 0.25 2.17 -8.71
N PHE A 12 -0.25 1.11 -9.36
CA PHE A 12 0.61 0.06 -9.90
C PHE A 12 1.36 0.59 -11.13
N GLY A 13 2.67 0.40 -11.14
CA GLY A 13 3.55 0.93 -12.18
C GLY A 13 4.05 2.36 -11.96
N SER A 14 3.55 3.11 -10.98
CA SER A 14 3.99 4.48 -10.69
C SER A 14 5.41 4.59 -10.08
N GLY A 15 6.05 3.49 -9.72
CA GLY A 15 7.38 3.52 -9.08
C GLY A 15 7.35 3.82 -7.57
N GLY A 16 6.17 3.95 -6.95
CA GLY A 16 6.07 4.32 -5.53
C GLY A 16 6.82 3.40 -4.57
N ARG A 17 6.94 2.09 -4.88
CA ARG A 17 7.78 1.16 -4.09
C ARG A 17 9.25 1.53 -4.15
N PHE A 18 9.76 1.77 -5.35
CA PHE A 18 11.14 2.16 -5.57
C PHE A 18 11.46 3.50 -4.88
N ILE A 19 10.60 4.49 -5.05
CA ILE A 19 10.74 5.79 -4.38
C ILE A 19 10.79 5.62 -2.85
N GLY A 20 9.89 4.81 -2.28
CA GLY A 20 9.87 4.55 -0.84
C GLY A 20 11.11 3.84 -0.32
N GLU A 21 11.63 2.87 -1.05
CA GLU A 21 12.86 2.15 -0.73
C GLU A 21 14.07 3.08 -0.74
N GLU A 22 14.21 3.93 -1.76
CA GLU A 22 15.30 4.90 -1.87
C GLU A 22 15.21 6.00 -0.79
N VAL A 23 14.00 6.47 -0.46
CA VAL A 23 13.79 7.40 0.67
C VAL A 23 14.22 6.77 1.97
N ALA A 24 13.79 5.56 2.28
CA ALA A 24 14.18 4.85 3.50
C ALA A 24 15.70 4.69 3.60
N LYS A 25 16.33 4.27 2.50
CA LYS A 25 17.78 4.12 2.41
C LYS A 25 18.54 5.43 2.65
N LYS A 26 18.10 6.53 2.02
CA LYS A 26 18.72 7.85 2.18
C LYS A 26 18.57 8.41 3.58
N LEU A 27 17.47 8.10 4.25
CA LEU A 27 17.20 8.51 5.63
C LEU A 27 17.81 7.57 6.69
N GLY A 28 18.29 6.40 6.29
CA GLY A 28 18.79 5.37 7.22
C GLY A 28 17.71 4.81 8.15
N ILE A 29 16.47 4.73 7.70
CA ILE A 29 15.32 4.19 8.44
C ILE A 29 14.81 2.88 7.86
N ALA A 30 14.02 2.13 8.63
CA ALA A 30 13.46 0.85 8.19
C ALA A 30 12.51 1.00 6.99
N TYR A 31 12.44 -0.05 6.17
CA TYR A 31 11.55 -0.12 5.01
C TYR A 31 10.67 -1.37 5.11
N TYR A 32 9.36 -1.18 5.05
CA TYR A 32 8.38 -2.24 5.21
C TYR A 32 7.45 -2.36 4.00
N ASP A 33 7.57 -3.45 3.27
CA ASP A 33 6.68 -3.81 2.14
C ASP A 33 6.26 -5.28 2.22
N LYS A 34 7.12 -6.19 1.78
CA LYS A 34 6.83 -7.63 1.82
C LYS A 34 7.13 -8.26 3.18
N ASP A 35 8.04 -7.68 3.93
CA ASP A 35 8.46 -8.21 5.23
C ASP A 35 7.32 -8.21 6.26
N ILE A 36 6.36 -7.28 6.13
CA ILE A 36 5.12 -7.29 6.91
C ILE A 36 4.28 -8.55 6.69
N ILE A 37 4.39 -9.21 5.52
CA ILE A 37 3.58 -10.38 5.18
C ILE A 37 3.82 -11.51 6.18
N GLY A 38 5.07 -11.77 6.54
CA GLY A 38 5.42 -12.79 7.53
C GLY A 38 4.82 -12.51 8.91
N GLN A 39 4.91 -11.27 9.36
CA GLN A 39 4.37 -10.84 10.65
C GLN A 39 2.84 -10.92 10.69
N ILE A 40 2.16 -10.50 9.61
CA ILE A 40 0.69 -10.63 9.49
C ILE A 40 0.29 -12.11 9.47
N ALA A 41 1.03 -12.96 8.76
CA ALA A 41 0.77 -14.39 8.71
C ALA A 41 0.86 -15.04 10.10
N GLU A 42 1.89 -14.71 10.87
CA GLU A 42 2.07 -15.16 12.24
C GLU A 42 0.92 -14.70 13.16
N GLN A 43 0.55 -13.42 13.08
CA GLN A 43 -0.53 -12.83 13.89
C GLN A 43 -1.92 -13.38 13.54
N SER A 44 -2.18 -13.70 12.28
CA SER A 44 -3.49 -14.18 11.81
C SER A 44 -3.64 -15.70 11.82
N GLY A 45 -2.53 -16.45 11.93
CA GLY A 45 -2.52 -17.90 11.74
C GLY A 45 -2.73 -18.36 10.31
N LEU A 46 -2.67 -17.44 9.32
CA LEU A 46 -2.89 -17.73 7.90
C LEU A 46 -1.56 -17.87 7.15
N SER A 47 -1.59 -18.56 6.00
CA SER A 47 -0.37 -18.75 5.20
C SER A 47 0.15 -17.42 4.63
N PRO A 48 1.48 -17.21 4.56
CA PRO A 48 2.07 -16.02 3.93
C PRO A 48 1.60 -15.78 2.51
N LYS A 49 1.36 -16.86 1.75
CA LYS A 49 0.82 -16.78 0.37
C LYS A 49 -0.57 -16.15 0.35
N TYR A 50 -1.46 -16.55 1.28
CA TYR A 50 -2.79 -15.98 1.39
C TYR A 50 -2.71 -14.49 1.73
N ILE A 51 -1.88 -14.10 2.69
CA ILE A 51 -1.65 -12.71 3.07
C ILE A 51 -1.13 -11.88 1.88
N GLN A 52 -0.17 -12.41 1.15
CA GLN A 52 0.39 -11.74 -0.03
C GLN A 52 -0.66 -11.45 -1.11
N GLU A 53 -1.60 -12.35 -1.31
CA GLU A 53 -2.64 -12.25 -2.34
C GLU A 53 -3.83 -11.37 -1.92
N ASN A 54 -4.10 -11.24 -0.62
CA ASN A 54 -5.35 -10.68 -0.11
C ASN A 54 -5.23 -9.52 0.88
N ALA A 55 -4.11 -9.34 1.57
CA ALA A 55 -3.99 -8.31 2.61
C ALA A 55 -3.99 -6.86 2.09
N GLU A 56 -3.53 -6.61 0.86
CA GLU A 56 -3.55 -5.28 0.24
C GLU A 56 -4.57 -5.18 -0.91
N LEU A 57 -4.96 -6.32 -1.44
CA LEU A 57 -5.80 -6.39 -2.62
C LEU A 57 -7.10 -7.09 -2.27
N SER A 58 -8.24 -6.52 -2.66
CA SER A 58 -9.49 -7.26 -2.57
C SER A 58 -9.43 -8.57 -3.36
N PRO A 59 -10.13 -9.63 -2.94
CA PRO A 59 -10.18 -10.89 -3.67
C PRO A 59 -10.55 -10.69 -5.15
N LYS A 60 -10.03 -11.56 -6.03
CA LYS A 60 -10.35 -11.51 -7.47
C LYS A 60 -11.81 -11.84 -7.78
N LYS A 61 -12.54 -12.47 -6.86
CA LYS A 61 -13.96 -12.79 -7.00
C LYS A 61 -14.79 -11.57 -6.63
N GLY A 62 -15.84 -11.30 -7.45
CA GLY A 62 -16.68 -10.11 -7.32
C GLY A 62 -17.36 -9.96 -5.95
N MET A 63 -17.98 -8.81 -5.73
CA MET A 63 -18.59 -8.34 -4.46
C MET A 63 -19.48 -9.36 -3.74
N PHE A 64 -20.11 -10.29 -4.48
CA PHE A 64 -20.91 -11.38 -3.91
C PHE A 64 -20.09 -12.47 -3.20
N ALA A 65 -18.76 -12.56 -3.44
CA ALA A 65 -17.92 -13.52 -2.75
C ALA A 65 -17.72 -13.14 -1.27
N TYR A 66 -17.82 -11.88 -0.90
CA TYR A 66 -17.79 -11.43 0.50
C TYR A 66 -19.00 -11.93 1.32
N ALA A 67 -20.14 -12.12 0.69
CA ALA A 67 -21.35 -12.62 1.36
C ALA A 67 -21.30 -14.13 1.69
N PHE A 68 -20.38 -14.88 1.05
CA PHE A 68 -20.27 -16.33 1.18
C PHE A 68 -18.92 -16.81 1.74
N THR A 69 -18.04 -15.90 2.16
CA THR A 69 -16.83 -16.31 2.90
C THR A 69 -17.22 -16.82 4.27
N GLY A 70 -16.73 -18.02 4.60
CA GLY A 70 -16.97 -18.64 5.91
C GLY A 70 -16.60 -17.66 7.03
N ARG A 71 -17.52 -17.47 7.97
CA ARG A 71 -17.27 -16.71 9.19
C ARG A 71 -16.76 -17.66 10.24
N ASP A 72 -15.86 -17.18 11.09
CA ASP A 72 -15.44 -17.91 12.26
C ASP A 72 -16.55 -17.95 13.33
N ILE A 73 -16.28 -18.62 14.43
CA ILE A 73 -17.21 -18.71 15.59
C ILE A 73 -17.56 -17.35 16.21
N THR A 74 -16.78 -16.30 15.90
CA THR A 74 -17.00 -14.91 16.35
C THR A 74 -17.77 -14.08 15.32
N GLY A 75 -18.09 -14.65 14.16
CA GLY A 75 -18.79 -13.99 13.07
C GLY A 75 -17.90 -13.16 12.15
N LYS A 76 -16.56 -13.19 12.33
CA LYS A 76 -15.58 -12.48 11.50
C LYS A 76 -15.30 -13.24 10.21
N SER A 77 -15.17 -12.50 9.11
CA SER A 77 -14.64 -13.05 7.87
C SER A 77 -13.11 -13.24 7.95
N ILE A 78 -12.57 -14.09 7.09
CA ILE A 78 -11.11 -14.26 7.00
C ILE A 78 -10.43 -12.93 6.62
N GLU A 79 -11.08 -12.13 5.79
CA GLU A 79 -10.61 -10.80 5.39
C GLU A 79 -10.52 -9.84 6.59
N ASP A 80 -11.49 -9.89 7.50
CA ASP A 80 -11.49 -9.08 8.73
C ASP A 80 -10.35 -9.52 9.66
N ILE A 81 -10.10 -10.82 9.80
CA ILE A 81 -8.98 -11.37 10.57
C ILE A 81 -7.64 -10.87 10.02
N VAL A 82 -7.48 -10.90 8.69
CA VAL A 82 -6.28 -10.39 8.02
C VAL A 82 -6.11 -8.88 8.25
N TYR A 83 -7.19 -8.12 8.13
CA TYR A 83 -7.13 -6.67 8.33
C TYR A 83 -6.78 -6.30 9.79
N GLU A 84 -7.36 -6.98 10.77
CA GLU A 84 -7.04 -6.77 12.18
C GLU A 84 -5.58 -7.12 12.50
N ALA A 85 -5.08 -8.26 11.99
CA ALA A 85 -3.68 -8.64 12.14
C ALA A 85 -2.75 -7.62 11.48
N GLN A 86 -3.09 -7.16 10.26
CA GLN A 86 -2.36 -6.11 9.56
C GLN A 86 -2.33 -4.80 10.36
N ARG A 87 -3.47 -4.38 10.89
CA ARG A 87 -3.57 -3.18 11.72
C ARG A 87 -2.66 -3.27 12.95
N LYS A 88 -2.69 -4.40 13.65
CA LYS A 88 -1.85 -4.64 14.84
C LYS A 88 -0.37 -4.56 14.49
N VAL A 89 0.09 -5.27 13.46
CA VAL A 89 1.49 -5.27 13.01
C VAL A 89 1.96 -3.85 12.62
N ILE A 90 1.15 -3.10 11.86
CA ILE A 90 1.50 -1.74 11.44
C ILE A 90 1.62 -0.79 12.64
N MET A 91 0.74 -0.92 13.63
CA MET A 91 0.84 -0.12 14.85
C MET A 91 2.09 -0.45 15.67
N GLU A 92 2.40 -1.74 15.84
CA GLU A 92 3.61 -2.21 16.54
C GLU A 92 4.89 -1.69 15.85
N ILE A 93 4.98 -1.76 14.53
CA ILE A 93 6.08 -1.21 13.75
C ILE A 93 6.22 0.30 13.99
N ALA A 94 5.13 1.05 13.93
CA ALA A 94 5.12 2.49 14.09
C ALA A 94 5.50 2.95 15.52
N GLU A 95 5.27 2.13 16.52
CA GLU A 95 5.75 2.39 17.89
C GLU A 95 7.25 2.10 18.05
N LYS A 96 7.72 1.08 17.38
CA LYS A 96 9.08 0.56 17.55
C LYS A 96 10.15 1.48 16.95
N GLU A 97 9.95 1.96 15.72
CA GLU A 97 11.01 2.65 14.98
C GLU A 97 10.51 3.60 13.90
N SER A 98 11.39 4.50 13.45
CA SER A 98 11.15 5.32 12.27
C SER A 98 11.22 4.46 11.02
N CYS A 99 10.22 4.58 10.13
CA CYS A 99 10.16 3.70 8.97
C CYS A 99 9.36 4.27 7.79
N VAL A 100 9.54 3.64 6.63
CA VAL A 100 8.67 3.77 5.45
C VAL A 100 7.81 2.52 5.33
N ILE A 101 6.49 2.69 5.25
CA ILE A 101 5.52 1.59 5.10
C ILE A 101 4.81 1.72 3.75
N ILE A 102 4.80 0.64 2.97
CA ILE A 102 4.24 0.63 1.63
C ILE A 102 2.82 0.04 1.60
N GLY A 103 1.83 0.88 1.30
CA GLY A 103 0.42 0.49 1.14
C GLY A 103 -0.25 -0.04 2.40
N ARG A 104 -1.11 -1.06 2.27
CA ARG A 104 -1.77 -1.79 3.37
C ARG A 104 -2.63 -0.93 4.28
N ASN A 105 -3.21 0.14 3.70
CA ASN A 105 -4.02 1.11 4.42
C ASN A 105 -3.28 1.75 5.63
N ALA A 106 -1.93 1.78 5.59
CA ALA A 106 -1.12 2.29 6.69
C ALA A 106 -1.39 3.77 6.97
N ASP A 107 -1.66 4.57 5.93
CA ASP A 107 -2.09 5.96 6.01
C ASP A 107 -3.35 6.11 6.89
N PHE A 108 -4.34 5.24 6.69
CA PHE A 108 -5.57 5.26 7.48
C PHE A 108 -5.38 4.64 8.87
N ILE A 109 -4.64 3.54 8.99
CA ILE A 109 -4.37 2.87 10.27
C ILE A 109 -3.66 3.82 11.24
N LEU A 110 -2.75 4.66 10.74
CA LEU A 110 -1.95 5.58 11.53
C LEU A 110 -2.49 7.03 11.54
N LYS A 111 -3.71 7.25 11.06
CA LYS A 111 -4.30 8.61 10.89
C LYS A 111 -4.41 9.45 12.16
N SER A 112 -4.42 8.82 13.33
CA SER A 112 -4.47 9.50 14.63
C SER A 112 -3.12 9.97 15.16
N ARG A 113 -2.02 9.69 14.42
CA ARG A 113 -0.66 10.07 14.82
C ARG A 113 -0.22 11.34 14.12
N ASP A 114 0.41 12.24 14.84
CA ASP A 114 0.91 13.53 14.32
C ASP A 114 2.28 13.40 13.64
N ASP A 115 3.00 12.29 13.88
CA ASP A 115 4.34 12.01 13.39
C ASP A 115 4.36 11.21 12.08
N VAL A 116 3.25 11.17 11.33
CA VAL A 116 3.10 10.43 10.08
C VAL A 116 3.06 11.39 8.88
N LEU A 117 3.84 11.09 7.86
CA LEU A 117 3.77 11.71 6.54
C LEU A 117 3.06 10.74 5.58
N ASN A 118 1.84 11.06 5.18
CA ASN A 118 1.07 10.26 4.23
C ASN A 118 1.32 10.73 2.79
N VAL A 119 1.81 9.83 1.93
CA VAL A 119 2.16 10.10 0.53
C VAL A 119 1.37 9.20 -0.41
N PHE A 120 0.88 9.77 -1.50
CA PHE A 120 0.31 9.03 -2.62
C PHE A 120 1.17 9.23 -3.87
N ILE A 121 1.61 8.15 -4.50
CA ILE A 121 2.38 8.20 -5.75
C ILE A 121 1.54 7.68 -6.90
N HIS A 122 1.30 8.51 -7.90
CA HIS A 122 0.61 8.16 -9.13
C HIS A 122 1.49 8.45 -10.35
N GLY A 123 1.02 8.10 -11.54
CA GLY A 123 1.74 8.36 -12.78
C GLY A 123 0.86 8.28 -14.02
N ASN A 124 1.37 8.78 -15.15
CA ASN A 124 0.69 8.71 -16.43
C ASN A 124 0.59 7.26 -16.91
N MET A 125 -0.54 6.91 -17.52
CA MET A 125 -0.80 5.52 -17.95
C MET A 125 0.28 4.99 -18.90
N GLU A 126 0.71 5.81 -19.85
CA GLU A 126 1.72 5.43 -20.85
C GLU A 126 3.03 4.98 -20.19
N GLU A 127 3.57 5.76 -19.26
CA GLU A 127 4.82 5.44 -18.57
C GLU A 127 4.66 4.26 -17.61
N LYS A 128 3.49 4.14 -16.96
CA LYS A 128 3.15 2.95 -16.15
C LYS A 128 3.16 1.69 -17.01
N VAL A 129 2.58 1.74 -18.21
CA VAL A 129 2.56 0.62 -19.18
C VAL A 129 3.98 0.24 -19.58
N GLN A 130 4.79 1.21 -20.05
CA GLN A 130 6.19 0.95 -20.44
C GLN A 130 6.98 0.28 -19.29
N ARG A 131 6.82 0.79 -18.07
CA ARG A 131 7.47 0.21 -16.89
C ARG A 131 7.03 -1.23 -16.63
N ILE A 132 5.73 -1.51 -16.71
CA ILE A 132 5.18 -2.85 -16.44
C ILE A 132 5.58 -3.82 -17.54
N CYS A 133 5.57 -3.42 -18.82
CA CYS A 133 6.10 -4.24 -19.93
C CYS A 133 7.53 -4.67 -19.65
N LYS A 134 8.40 -3.72 -19.27
CA LYS A 134 9.81 -3.98 -18.98
C LYS A 134 10.01 -4.87 -17.76
N LEU A 135 9.28 -4.63 -16.66
CA LEU A 135 9.46 -5.36 -15.40
C LEU A 135 8.95 -6.79 -15.44
N TYR A 136 7.88 -7.04 -16.18
CA TYR A 136 7.20 -8.35 -16.20
C TYR A 136 7.31 -9.07 -17.52
N ASN A 137 7.99 -8.47 -18.53
CA ASN A 137 8.15 -9.01 -19.87
C ASN A 137 6.79 -9.40 -20.50
N VAL A 138 5.83 -8.45 -20.49
CA VAL A 138 4.47 -8.65 -20.99
C VAL A 138 4.15 -7.66 -22.11
N SER A 139 3.10 -7.94 -22.90
CA SER A 139 2.58 -7.03 -23.92
C SER A 139 1.98 -5.75 -23.29
N GLU A 140 1.86 -4.68 -24.08
CA GLU A 140 1.19 -3.45 -23.63
C GLU A 140 -0.27 -3.70 -23.21
N ALA A 141 -0.99 -4.52 -23.95
CA ALA A 141 -2.36 -4.87 -23.62
C ALA A 141 -2.46 -5.59 -22.26
N ASP A 142 -1.55 -6.53 -21.99
CA ASP A 142 -1.49 -7.23 -20.71
C ASP A 142 -1.03 -6.30 -19.58
N ALA A 143 -0.12 -5.37 -19.86
CA ALA A 143 0.31 -4.36 -18.90
C ALA A 143 -0.85 -3.44 -18.48
N VAL A 144 -1.62 -2.91 -19.44
CA VAL A 144 -2.82 -2.10 -19.18
C VAL A 144 -3.83 -2.87 -18.32
N LYS A 145 -4.13 -4.13 -18.71
CA LYS A 145 -5.02 -4.99 -17.92
C LYS A 145 -4.53 -5.18 -16.49
N LYS A 146 -3.24 -5.49 -16.31
CA LYS A 146 -2.62 -5.72 -15.01
C LYS A 146 -2.63 -4.47 -14.13
N ILE A 147 -2.40 -3.28 -14.72
CA ILE A 147 -2.47 -1.99 -14.02
C ILE A 147 -3.90 -1.76 -13.52
N ASN A 148 -4.87 -1.83 -14.41
CA ASN A 148 -6.28 -1.57 -14.09
C ASN A 148 -6.81 -2.55 -13.04
N ASP A 149 -6.53 -3.84 -13.18
CA ASP A 149 -6.95 -4.87 -12.23
C ASP A 149 -6.34 -4.67 -10.84
N THR A 150 -5.04 -4.34 -10.79
CA THR A 150 -4.35 -4.13 -9.52
C THR A 150 -4.87 -2.89 -8.81
N ASP A 151 -4.98 -1.77 -9.51
CA ASP A 151 -5.43 -0.51 -8.92
C ASP A 151 -6.92 -0.56 -8.55
N LYS A 152 -7.77 -1.28 -9.33
CA LYS A 152 -9.15 -1.55 -8.95
C LYS A 152 -9.25 -2.34 -7.65
N ARG A 153 -8.44 -3.39 -7.49
CA ARG A 153 -8.43 -4.22 -6.26
C ARG A 153 -7.95 -3.42 -5.05
N ARG A 154 -6.92 -2.57 -5.19
CA ARG A 154 -6.45 -1.67 -4.14
C ARG A 154 -7.55 -0.70 -3.71
N ARG A 155 -8.17 -0.05 -4.69
CA ARG A 155 -9.29 0.87 -4.45
C ARG A 155 -10.43 0.19 -3.72
N THR A 156 -10.83 -1.01 -4.15
CA THR A 156 -11.91 -1.76 -3.50
C THR A 156 -11.54 -2.10 -2.05
N ASN A 157 -10.34 -2.59 -1.79
CA ASN A 157 -9.87 -2.90 -0.44
C ASN A 157 -9.83 -1.65 0.46
N TYR A 158 -9.18 -0.59 -0.03
CA TYR A 158 -9.04 0.66 0.71
C TYR A 158 -10.41 1.27 1.06
N ASN A 159 -11.28 1.44 0.06
CA ASN A 159 -12.59 2.05 0.27
C ASN A 159 -13.47 1.23 1.24
N PHE A 160 -13.33 -0.09 1.23
CA PHE A 160 -14.09 -0.97 2.12
C PHE A 160 -13.70 -0.82 3.59
N TYR A 161 -12.38 -0.76 3.88
CA TYR A 161 -11.90 -0.72 5.27
C TYR A 161 -11.76 0.69 5.84
N THR A 162 -11.81 1.74 5.02
CA THR A 162 -11.51 3.10 5.46
C THR A 162 -12.67 4.07 5.36
N ASP A 163 -13.73 3.71 4.64
CA ASP A 163 -14.82 4.63 4.25
C ASP A 163 -14.34 5.88 3.48
N GLN A 164 -13.12 5.82 2.93
CA GLN A 164 -12.49 6.88 2.16
C GLN A 164 -12.30 6.45 0.70
N LYS A 165 -12.11 7.42 -0.19
CA LYS A 165 -11.79 7.15 -1.61
C LYS A 165 -10.29 7.06 -1.82
N TRP A 166 -9.80 5.91 -2.23
CA TRP A 166 -8.39 5.70 -2.53
C TRP A 166 -7.88 6.67 -3.61
N GLY A 167 -6.72 7.28 -3.37
CA GLY A 167 -6.11 8.25 -4.27
C GLY A 167 -6.74 9.66 -4.24
N MET A 168 -7.70 9.91 -3.35
CA MET A 168 -8.24 11.25 -3.14
C MET A 168 -7.22 12.12 -2.41
N ALA A 169 -6.93 13.31 -2.96
CA ALA A 169 -5.88 14.17 -2.43
C ALA A 169 -6.02 14.48 -0.92
N ASP A 170 -7.25 14.64 -0.45
CA ASP A 170 -7.56 14.99 0.95
C ASP A 170 -7.12 13.92 1.98
N ASN A 171 -6.86 12.70 1.52
CA ASN A 171 -6.39 11.61 2.39
C ASN A 171 -4.87 11.62 2.62
N TYR A 172 -4.14 12.44 1.87
CA TYR A 172 -2.67 12.41 1.84
C TYR A 172 -2.09 13.80 2.06
N THR A 173 -0.95 13.86 2.74
CA THR A 173 -0.18 15.11 2.87
C THR A 173 0.46 15.50 1.54
N LEU A 174 0.92 14.51 0.75
CA LEU A 174 1.51 14.70 -0.57
C LEU A 174 0.87 13.75 -1.57
N SER A 175 0.49 14.28 -2.74
CA SER A 175 0.10 13.49 -3.90
C SER A 175 1.02 13.87 -5.07
N LEU A 176 1.88 12.93 -5.52
CA LEU A 176 2.96 13.21 -6.45
C LEU A 176 2.81 12.41 -7.75
N ASN A 177 2.80 13.11 -8.88
CA ASN A 177 2.86 12.48 -10.20
C ASN A 177 4.32 12.17 -10.58
N SER A 178 4.73 10.91 -10.36
CA SER A 178 6.10 10.48 -10.61
C SER A 178 6.53 10.54 -12.07
N SER A 179 5.57 10.47 -13.00
CA SER A 179 5.83 10.63 -14.43
C SER A 179 6.22 12.06 -14.80
N GLN A 180 5.57 13.06 -14.17
CA GLN A 180 5.86 14.48 -14.44
C GLN A 180 7.07 15.00 -13.67
N ILE A 181 7.23 14.54 -12.44
CA ILE A 181 8.24 15.08 -11.51
C ILE A 181 9.57 14.30 -11.64
N GLY A 182 9.52 13.02 -11.98
CA GLY A 182 10.66 12.10 -11.91
C GLY A 182 10.92 11.58 -10.49
N TYR A 183 11.46 10.36 -10.39
CA TYR A 183 11.68 9.69 -9.11
C TYR A 183 12.62 10.45 -8.17
N PRO A 184 13.81 10.92 -8.62
CA PRO A 184 14.73 11.64 -7.73
C PRO A 184 14.12 12.90 -7.12
N LYS A 185 13.25 13.58 -7.87
CA LYS A 185 12.56 14.78 -7.37
C LYS A 185 11.45 14.43 -6.41
N CYS A 186 10.69 13.35 -6.66
CA CYS A 186 9.71 12.84 -5.70
C CYS A 186 10.37 12.50 -4.36
N GLU A 187 11.50 11.78 -4.38
CA GLU A 187 12.28 11.45 -3.18
C GLU A 187 12.72 12.71 -2.42
N SER A 188 13.26 13.70 -3.14
CA SER A 188 13.68 14.98 -2.56
C SER A 188 12.52 15.71 -1.87
N ILE A 189 11.34 15.76 -2.52
CA ILE A 189 10.14 16.41 -1.96
C ILE A 189 9.70 15.69 -0.67
N ILE A 190 9.65 14.36 -0.68
CA ILE A 190 9.27 13.58 0.50
C ILE A 190 10.24 13.86 1.65
N MET A 191 11.55 13.82 1.39
CA MET A 191 12.56 14.07 2.42
C MET A 191 12.53 15.49 2.99
N GLN A 192 12.10 16.50 2.23
CA GLN A 192 11.94 17.87 2.72
C GLN A 192 10.73 18.07 3.65
N CYS A 193 9.82 17.09 3.72
CA CYS A 193 8.61 17.16 4.56
C CYS A 193 8.75 16.40 5.90
N ILE A 194 9.97 15.94 6.23
CA ILE A 194 10.25 15.13 7.43
C ILE A 194 10.83 15.96 8.57
#